data_397dae0a4b42adb84158faa3f8e0baf2
#
_entry.id   397dae0a4b42adb84158faa3f8e0baf2
#
_cell.length_a   1.000
_cell.length_b   1.000
_cell.length_c   1.000
_cell.angle_alpha   90.00
_cell.angle_beta   90.00
_cell.angle_gamma   90.00
#
_symmetry.space_group_name_H-M   'P 1'
#
loop_
_entity.id
_entity.type
_entity.pdbx_description
1 polymer ?
#
loop_
_entity_poly.entity_id
_entity_poly.type
_entity_poly.pdbx_seq_one_letter_code
_entity_poly.pdbx_strand_id
1 'polypeptide(L)' 'MGFFDSDIVQQEAKELFEDYQALITLGGNYGKFDREGKKLFIEQMEAMMERYRIFMKLSLIHI' A
#
# COMPACT_ATOMS: atom_id res chain seq x y z
N MET A 1 2.25 2.64 26.22
CA MET A 1 1.91 1.89 25.01
C MET A 1 2.03 2.75 23.80
N GLY A 2 2.68 2.27 22.77
CA GLY A 2 2.88 3.00 21.54
C GLY A 2 1.80 2.72 20.50
N PHE A 3 1.76 3.57 19.49
CA PHE A 3 0.86 3.41 18.34
C PHE A 3 0.98 2.02 17.71
N PHE A 4 2.21 1.50 17.58
CA PHE A 4 2.46 0.22 16.93
C PHE A 4 2.16 -1.00 17.82
N ASP A 5 1.77 -0.78 19.08
CA ASP A 5 1.37 -1.89 19.96
C ASP A 5 -0.09 -2.30 19.76
N SER A 6 -0.85 -1.49 19.03
CA SER A 6 -2.25 -1.80 18.73
C SER A 6 -2.36 -2.94 17.73
N ASP A 7 -3.23 -3.91 18.00
CA ASP A 7 -3.49 -5.01 17.08
C ASP A 7 -4.05 -4.50 15.75
N ILE A 8 -4.88 -3.46 15.80
CA ILE A 8 -5.46 -2.85 14.60
C ILE A 8 -4.36 -2.24 13.74
N VAL A 9 -3.42 -1.54 14.35
CA VAL A 9 -2.30 -0.93 13.63
C VAL A 9 -1.39 -1.99 13.01
N GLN A 10 -1.10 -3.05 13.75
CA GLN A 10 -0.28 -4.15 13.25
C GLN A 10 -0.96 -4.85 12.07
N GLN A 11 -2.27 -5.05 12.15
CA GLN A 11 -3.04 -5.64 11.06
C GLN A 11 -3.02 -4.75 9.82
N GLU A 12 -3.20 -3.45 9.99
CA GLU A 12 -3.16 -2.50 8.88
C GLU A 12 -1.78 -2.46 8.22
N ALA A 13 -0.72 -2.48 9.01
CA ALA A 13 0.64 -2.50 8.49
C ALA A 13 0.89 -3.76 7.67
N LYS A 14 0.41 -4.91 8.15
CA LYS A 14 0.53 -6.18 7.45
C LYS A 14 -0.20 -6.13 6.11
N GLU A 15 -1.43 -5.62 6.09
CA GLU A 15 -2.22 -5.51 4.87
C GLU A 15 -1.56 -4.60 3.85
N LEU A 16 -1.01 -3.47 4.30
CA LEU A 16 -0.29 -2.56 3.42
C LEU A 16 0.93 -3.22 2.80
N PHE A 17 1.67 -3.99 3.60
CA PHE A 17 2.84 -4.71 3.11
C PHE A 17 2.45 -5.76 2.08
N GLU A 18 1.37 -6.50 2.33
CA GLU A 18 0.88 -7.51 1.39
C GLU A 18 0.42 -6.87 0.07
N ASP A 19 -0.27 -5.73 0.15
CA ASP A 19 -0.70 -4.99 -1.03
C ASP A 19 0.51 -4.50 -1.84
N TYR A 20 1.54 -4.02 -1.15
CA TYR A 20 2.78 -3.59 -1.78
C TYR A 20 3.45 -4.74 -2.54
N GLN A 21 3.54 -5.90 -1.91
CA GLN A 21 4.13 -7.08 -2.54
C GLN A 21 3.33 -7.52 -3.77
N ALA A 22 2.00 -7.48 -3.68
CA ALA A 22 1.14 -7.83 -4.80
C ALA A 22 1.36 -6.88 -5.97
N LEU A 23 1.50 -5.58 -5.71
CA LEU A 23 1.75 -4.60 -6.75
C LEU A 23 3.12 -4.75 -7.38
N ILE A 24 4.15 -5.09 -6.60
CA ILE A 24 5.48 -5.36 -7.15
C ILE A 24 5.43 -6.55 -8.11
N THR A 25 4.71 -7.60 -7.72
CA THR A 25 4.55 -8.79 -8.56
C THR A 25 3.85 -8.44 -9.87
N LEU A 26 2.76 -7.66 -9.80
CA LEU A 26 2.06 -7.20 -10.99
C LEU A 26 2.93 -6.27 -11.83
N GLY A 27 3.72 -5.43 -11.20
CA GLY A 27 4.62 -4.50 -11.88
C GLY A 27 5.66 -5.20 -12.74
N GLY A 28 6.05 -6.42 -12.36
CA GLY A 28 6.95 -7.23 -13.17
C GLY A 28 6.38 -7.59 -14.54
N ASN A 29 5.07 -7.52 -14.70
CA ASN A 29 4.37 -7.82 -15.95
C ASN A 29 3.78 -6.57 -16.62
N TYR A 30 4.13 -5.38 -16.12
CA TYR A 30 3.52 -4.13 -16.59
C TYR A 30 3.65 -3.94 -18.10
N GLY A 31 4.82 -4.28 -18.65
CA GLY A 31 5.04 -4.14 -20.08
C GLY A 31 4.16 -5.03 -20.95
N LYS A 32 3.57 -6.09 -20.35
CA LYS A 32 2.68 -7.01 -21.07
C LYS A 32 1.21 -6.59 -20.97
N PHE A 33 0.91 -5.61 -20.13
CA PHE A 33 -0.47 -5.13 -19.97
C PHE A 33 -0.89 -4.33 -21.19
N ASP A 34 -2.17 -4.43 -21.53
CA ASP A 34 -2.76 -3.53 -22.50
C ASP A 34 -2.98 -2.14 -21.88
N ARG A 35 -3.53 -1.22 -22.65
CA ARG A 35 -3.74 0.16 -22.20
C ARG A 35 -4.60 0.22 -20.94
N GLU A 36 -5.68 -0.55 -20.90
CA GLU A 36 -6.58 -0.56 -19.75
C GLU A 36 -5.91 -1.17 -18.53
N GLY A 37 -5.14 -2.24 -18.71
CA GLY A 37 -4.40 -2.86 -17.63
C GLY A 37 -3.34 -1.95 -17.04
N LYS A 38 -2.64 -1.19 -17.88
CA LYS A 38 -1.66 -0.22 -17.42
C LYS A 38 -2.31 0.89 -16.60
N LYS A 39 -3.46 1.37 -17.05
CA LYS A 39 -4.21 2.40 -16.34
C LYS A 39 -4.66 1.91 -14.97
N LEU A 40 -5.22 0.70 -14.91
CA LEU A 40 -5.65 0.10 -13.65
C LEU A 40 -4.50 -0.09 -12.69
N PHE A 41 -3.35 -0.54 -13.19
CA PHE A 41 -2.16 -0.72 -12.36
C PHE A 41 -1.73 0.60 -11.73
N ILE A 42 -1.68 1.67 -12.51
CA ILE A 42 -1.30 3.00 -12.01
C ILE A 42 -2.30 3.49 -10.97
N GLU A 43 -3.60 3.29 -11.20
CA GLU A 43 -4.63 3.69 -10.24
C GLU A 43 -4.48 2.93 -8.92
N GLN A 44 -4.20 1.64 -8.96
CA GLN A 44 -3.98 0.84 -7.77
C GLN A 44 -2.72 1.28 -7.02
N MET A 45 -1.66 1.60 -7.75
CA MET A 45 -0.44 2.09 -7.15
C MET A 45 -0.67 3.42 -6.43
N GLU A 46 -1.40 4.34 -7.06
CA GLU A 46 -1.73 5.63 -6.46
C GLU A 46 -2.58 5.46 -5.20
N ALA A 47 -3.56 4.56 -5.23
CA ALA A 47 -4.41 4.28 -4.07
C ALA A 47 -3.59 3.71 -2.92
N MET A 48 -2.66 2.81 -3.22
CA MET A 48 -1.79 2.24 -2.19
C MET A 48 -0.87 3.30 -1.59
N MET A 49 -0.30 4.17 -2.41
CA MET A 49 0.56 5.26 -1.93
C MET A 49 -0.21 6.20 -1.01
N GLU A 50 -1.47 6.46 -1.32
CA GLU A 50 -2.34 7.28 -0.47
C GLU A 50 -2.56 6.63 0.89
N ARG A 51 -2.82 5.31 0.92
CA ARG A 51 -2.97 4.57 2.16
C ARG A 51 -1.70 4.61 3.01
N TYR A 52 -0.54 4.44 2.39
CA TYR A 52 0.75 4.53 3.08
C TYR A 52 0.95 5.92 3.66
N ARG A 53 0.61 6.96 2.90
CA ARG A 53 0.76 8.33 3.36
C ARG A 53 -0.08 8.59 4.60
N ILE A 54 -1.34 8.15 4.60
CA ILE A 54 -2.24 8.31 5.72
C ILE A 54 -1.73 7.55 6.94
N PHE A 55 -1.29 6.30 6.73
CA PHE A 55 -0.77 5.46 7.81
C PHE A 55 0.47 6.09 8.45
N MET A 56 1.40 6.58 7.65
CA MET A 56 2.61 7.21 8.14
C MET A 56 2.31 8.50 8.89
N LYS A 57 1.35 9.27 8.41
CA LYS A 57 0.94 10.50 9.06
C LYS A 57 0.35 10.23 10.44
N LEU A 58 -0.51 9.21 10.54
CA LEU A 58 -1.07 8.80 11.83
C LEU A 58 0.02 8.30 12.78
N SER A 59 0.98 7.56 12.26
CA SER A 59 2.12 7.06 13.02
C SER A 59 2.95 8.22 13.59
N LEU A 60 3.20 9.26 12.81
CA LEU A 60 3.93 10.45 13.27
C LEU A 60 3.18 11.22 14.36
N ILE A 61 1.86 11.30 14.26
CA ILE A 61 1.04 11.97 15.26
C ILE A 61 1.12 11.24 16.61
N HIS A 62 1.28 9.92 16.58
CA HIS A 62 1.29 9.10 17.80
C HIS A 62 2.68 8.83 18.35
N ILE A 63 3.71 9.28 17.68
CA ILE A 63 5.07 9.26 18.20
C ILE A 63 5.32 10.50 19.05
#